data_e2882353b5ece76763116393bc8009cf
#
_entry.id   e2882353b5ece76763116393bc8009cf
#
_cell.length_a   1.000
_cell.length_b   1.000
_cell.length_c   1.000
_cell.angle_alpha   90.00
_cell.angle_beta   90.00
_cell.angle_gamma   90.00
#
_symmetry.space_group_name_H-M   'P 1'
#
loop_
_entity.id
_entity.type
_entity.pdbx_description
1 polymer ?
#
loop_
_entity_poly.entity_id
_entity_poly.type
_entity_poly.pdbx_seq_one_letter_code
_entity_poly.pdbx_strand_id
1 'polypeptide(L)'
;MYKRQIEFFKHLNTVVLGRNHGTVMIAEESTAWPMVTGDAEKDGLGFSLKWNMGWMNDFLEYMKLDPYFRKFNHNKMTFSMSYAYSERYVLVLSHDEVVHLKCSMLEKMPGELPDKFKNLKAAYSFMNCHPGKKLLFMGQEFGQLREWSEERELDWFLLNEEPHKELQNYVHDLLTIYKKYPALYAGDNNPEGFEWINANDGDRSIFSFVRKSPTKRNNILYIVNFTPVDRPDYSCLLYTSPSPRD
;
A
#
# COMPACT_ATOMS: atom_id res chain seq x y z
N MET A 1 8.99 -29.00 16.36
CA MET A 1 8.35 -28.81 15.03
C MET A 1 8.83 -27.52 14.35
N TYR A 2 8.79 -26.36 14.98
CA TYR A 2 9.22 -25.06 14.39
C TYR A 2 10.65 -25.04 13.85
N LYS A 3 11.64 -25.60 14.56
CA LYS A 3 13.04 -25.62 14.09
C LYS A 3 13.20 -26.26 12.71
N ARG A 4 12.49 -27.37 12.43
CA ARG A 4 12.57 -28.04 11.13
C ARG A 4 11.91 -27.21 10.01
N GLN A 5 10.85 -26.48 10.30
CA GLN A 5 10.21 -25.58 9.34
C GLN A 5 11.11 -24.39 9.00
N ILE A 6 11.75 -23.78 10.01
CA ILE A 6 12.69 -22.70 9.83
C ILE A 6 13.85 -23.15 8.93
N GLU A 7 14.49 -24.27 9.25
CA GLU A 7 15.58 -24.80 8.44
C GLU A 7 15.13 -25.17 7.01
N PHE A 8 13.93 -25.71 6.88
CA PHE A 8 13.33 -25.98 5.57
C PHE A 8 13.20 -24.71 4.73
N PHE A 9 12.64 -23.62 5.28
CA PHE A 9 12.50 -22.36 4.56
C PHE A 9 13.83 -21.72 4.21
N LYS A 10 14.79 -21.70 5.13
CA LYS A 10 16.15 -21.22 4.86
C LYS A 10 16.77 -21.98 3.67
N HIS A 11 16.71 -23.30 3.70
CA HIS A 11 17.26 -24.14 2.62
C HIS A 11 16.49 -23.95 1.32
N LEU A 12 15.15 -23.97 1.36
CA LEU A 12 14.29 -23.78 0.18
C LEU A 12 14.60 -22.45 -0.52
N ASN A 13 14.58 -21.34 0.24
CA ASN A 13 14.83 -20.00 -0.31
C ASN A 13 16.25 -19.90 -0.89
N THR A 14 17.26 -20.42 -0.20
CA THR A 14 18.64 -20.44 -0.69
C THR A 14 18.76 -21.19 -2.02
N VAL A 15 18.15 -22.37 -2.11
CA VAL A 15 18.22 -23.22 -3.33
C VAL A 15 17.43 -22.58 -4.49
N VAL A 16 16.20 -22.13 -4.21
CA VAL A 16 15.33 -21.59 -5.26
C VAL A 16 15.89 -20.28 -5.83
N LEU A 17 16.27 -19.35 -4.96
CA LEU A 17 16.81 -18.05 -5.39
C LEU A 17 18.20 -18.19 -6.03
N GLY A 18 19.02 -19.13 -5.56
CA GLY A 18 20.34 -19.39 -6.15
C GLY A 18 20.30 -20.07 -7.52
N ARG A 19 19.26 -20.87 -7.79
CA ARG A 19 19.13 -21.60 -9.07
C ARG A 19 18.31 -20.87 -10.13
N ASN A 20 17.36 -20.04 -9.70
CA ASN A 20 16.38 -19.42 -10.59
C ASN A 20 16.47 -17.91 -10.48
N HIS A 21 17.34 -17.31 -11.29
CA HIS A 21 17.48 -15.86 -11.35
C HIS A 21 16.17 -15.19 -11.76
N GLY A 22 15.75 -14.19 -10.99
CA GLY A 22 14.50 -13.45 -11.20
C GLY A 22 13.28 -14.02 -10.47
N THR A 23 13.41 -15.18 -9.81
CA THR A 23 12.35 -15.70 -8.93
C THR A 23 12.23 -14.84 -7.67
N VAL A 24 11.00 -14.66 -7.20
CA VAL A 24 10.68 -13.94 -5.96
C VAL A 24 9.94 -14.89 -5.03
N MET A 25 10.46 -15.07 -3.81
CA MET A 25 9.83 -15.85 -2.76
C MET A 25 9.16 -14.88 -1.77
N ILE A 26 7.84 -14.96 -1.65
CA ILE A 26 7.07 -14.05 -0.83
C ILE A 26 6.44 -14.81 0.33
N ALA A 27 6.65 -14.33 1.55
CA ALA A 27 6.05 -14.90 2.74
C ALA A 27 4.71 -14.24 3.06
N GLU A 28 3.67 -15.05 3.20
CA GLU A 28 2.46 -14.68 3.93
C GLU A 28 2.67 -15.06 5.40
N GLU A 29 2.94 -14.06 6.22
CA GLU A 29 3.25 -14.26 7.62
C GLU A 29 2.78 -13.04 8.42
N SER A 30 1.86 -13.26 9.37
CA SER A 30 1.15 -12.19 10.09
C SER A 30 1.74 -11.87 11.46
N THR A 31 2.72 -12.65 11.93
CA THR A 31 3.30 -12.45 13.25
C THR A 31 4.48 -11.46 13.23
N ALA A 32 4.95 -11.11 14.41
CA ALA A 32 6.15 -10.29 14.57
C ALA A 32 7.47 -11.12 14.49
N TRP A 33 7.46 -12.28 13.80
CA TRP A 33 8.67 -13.05 13.59
C TRP A 33 9.73 -12.23 12.85
N PRO A 34 10.93 -12.07 13.43
CA PRO A 34 11.94 -11.18 12.86
C PRO A 34 12.68 -11.81 11.68
N MET A 35 13.24 -10.95 10.82
CA MET A 35 14.16 -11.34 9.74
C MET A 35 13.58 -12.37 8.75
N VAL A 36 12.28 -12.33 8.50
CA VAL A 36 11.64 -13.17 7.46
C VAL A 36 12.28 -12.91 6.09
N THR A 37 12.55 -11.66 5.79
CA THR A 37 13.25 -11.25 4.56
C THR A 37 14.75 -11.03 4.74
N GLY A 38 15.27 -11.35 5.92
CA GLY A 38 16.70 -11.31 6.21
C GLY A 38 17.47 -12.42 5.49
N ASP A 39 18.77 -12.20 5.36
CA ASP A 39 19.69 -13.15 4.75
C ASP A 39 19.73 -14.47 5.55
N ALA A 40 19.56 -15.60 4.87
CA ALA A 40 19.58 -16.93 5.50
C ALA A 40 20.92 -17.26 6.19
N GLU A 41 22.02 -16.69 5.71
CA GLU A 41 23.36 -16.84 6.32
C GLU A 41 23.49 -16.06 7.64
N LYS A 42 22.60 -15.08 7.87
CA LYS A 42 22.55 -14.21 9.05
C LYS A 42 21.30 -14.48 9.91
N ASP A 43 20.89 -15.73 9.98
CA ASP A 43 19.72 -16.20 10.73
C ASP A 43 18.35 -15.71 10.22
N GLY A 44 18.27 -15.03 9.08
CA GLY A 44 17.02 -14.74 8.39
C GLY A 44 16.43 -15.97 7.72
N LEU A 45 15.19 -15.86 7.23
CA LEU A 45 14.53 -16.94 6.49
C LEU A 45 14.80 -16.90 4.97
N GLY A 46 15.39 -15.84 4.46
CA GLY A 46 15.78 -15.70 3.05
C GLY A 46 14.63 -15.42 2.08
N PHE A 47 13.43 -15.04 2.55
CA PHE A 47 12.37 -14.61 1.65
C PHE A 47 12.72 -13.28 0.96
N SER A 48 12.28 -13.12 -0.27
CA SER A 48 12.46 -11.87 -1.02
C SER A 48 11.60 -10.74 -0.44
N LEU A 49 10.37 -11.06 -0.08
CA LEU A 49 9.36 -10.12 0.41
C LEU A 49 8.49 -10.79 1.48
N LYS A 50 7.83 -9.96 2.29
CA LYS A 50 6.84 -10.36 3.31
C LYS A 50 5.57 -9.53 3.18
N TRP A 51 4.40 -10.14 3.32
CA TRP A 51 3.13 -9.40 3.39
C TRP A 51 3.09 -8.51 4.64
N ASN A 52 2.65 -7.27 4.48
CA ASN A 52 2.43 -6.33 5.58
C ASN A 52 0.98 -6.38 6.05
N MET A 53 0.65 -7.39 6.86
CA MET A 53 -0.70 -7.58 7.40
C MET A 53 -1.05 -6.48 8.41
N GLY A 54 -0.07 -5.95 9.16
CA GLY A 54 -0.28 -4.83 10.09
C GLY A 54 -0.75 -3.57 9.36
N TRP A 55 -0.05 -3.18 8.30
CA TRP A 55 -0.47 -2.07 7.44
C TRP A 55 -1.87 -2.30 6.87
N MET A 56 -2.14 -3.49 6.34
CA MET A 56 -3.43 -3.83 5.74
C MET A 56 -4.58 -3.64 6.73
N ASN A 57 -4.44 -4.15 7.95
CA ASN A 57 -5.46 -4.02 8.98
C ASN A 57 -5.71 -2.55 9.34
N ASP A 58 -4.67 -1.79 9.69
CA ASP A 58 -4.78 -0.38 10.06
C ASP A 58 -5.36 0.47 8.92
N PHE A 59 -4.88 0.23 7.69
CA PHE A 59 -5.35 0.92 6.49
C PHE A 59 -6.83 0.67 6.24
N LEU A 60 -7.29 -0.58 6.26
CA LEU A 60 -8.70 -0.92 6.02
C LEU A 60 -9.59 -0.45 7.16
N GLU A 61 -9.15 -0.54 8.42
CA GLU A 61 -9.90 0.02 9.54
C GLU A 61 -10.11 1.53 9.39
N TYR A 62 -9.06 2.27 8.96
CA TYR A 62 -9.19 3.69 8.71
C TYR A 62 -10.13 4.00 7.54
N MET A 63 -9.98 3.28 6.42
CA MET A 63 -10.76 3.54 5.21
C MET A 63 -12.26 3.23 5.36
N LYS A 64 -12.62 2.28 6.22
CA LYS A 64 -14.02 1.94 6.56
C LYS A 64 -14.72 3.02 7.39
N LEU A 65 -13.97 3.88 8.07
CA LEU A 65 -14.55 4.92 8.91
C LEU A 65 -15.30 5.96 8.08
N ASP A 66 -16.44 6.40 8.60
CA ASP A 66 -17.02 7.65 8.15
C ASP A 66 -15.95 8.77 8.24
N PRO A 67 -15.82 9.64 7.22
CA PRO A 67 -14.81 10.68 7.19
C PRO A 67 -14.75 11.57 8.45
N TYR A 68 -15.88 11.77 9.13
CA TYR A 68 -15.94 12.53 10.38
C TYR A 68 -15.08 11.91 11.49
N PHE A 69 -15.01 10.58 11.56
CA PHE A 69 -14.27 9.87 12.61
C PHE A 69 -12.78 9.67 12.27
N ARG A 70 -12.36 9.92 11.05
CA ARG A 70 -10.97 9.71 10.59
C ARG A 70 -9.96 10.57 11.36
N LYS A 71 -10.34 11.78 11.76
CA LYS A 71 -9.49 12.66 12.57
C LYS A 71 -9.04 12.05 13.90
N PHE A 72 -9.85 11.19 14.50
CA PHE A 72 -9.53 10.50 15.76
C PHE A 72 -8.71 9.21 15.57
N ASN A 73 -8.51 8.79 14.32
CA ASN A 73 -7.84 7.57 13.93
C ASN A 73 -6.66 7.81 12.99
N HIS A 74 -6.17 9.03 12.92
CA HIS A 74 -5.13 9.46 12.00
C HIS A 74 -3.84 8.62 12.10
N ASN A 75 -3.50 8.19 13.30
CA ASN A 75 -2.35 7.34 13.59
C ASN A 75 -2.39 5.98 12.90
N LYS A 76 -3.54 5.42 12.56
CA LYS A 76 -3.64 4.16 11.79
C LYS A 76 -2.94 4.24 10.44
N MET A 77 -2.94 5.42 9.82
CA MET A 77 -2.29 5.63 8.52
C MET A 77 -0.80 5.97 8.64
N THR A 78 -0.34 6.42 9.80
CA THR A 78 1.06 6.81 10.00
C THR A 78 1.87 5.76 10.75
N PHE A 79 1.23 4.92 11.57
CA PHE A 79 1.90 3.95 12.44
C PHE A 79 2.79 2.97 11.68
N SER A 80 2.36 2.52 10.50
CA SER A 80 3.13 1.58 9.67
C SER A 80 4.54 2.06 9.35
N MET A 81 4.77 3.39 9.31
CA MET A 81 6.09 3.94 9.06
C MET A 81 7.09 3.69 10.19
N SER A 82 6.62 3.38 11.40
CA SER A 82 7.49 3.02 12.54
C SER A 82 8.25 1.71 12.31
N TYR A 83 7.72 0.82 11.45
CA TYR A 83 8.32 -0.48 11.16
C TYR A 83 8.49 -0.76 9.64
N ALA A 84 8.16 0.20 8.78
CA ALA A 84 8.14 0.03 7.32
C ALA A 84 9.45 -0.52 6.72
N TYR A 85 10.55 -0.38 7.43
CA TYR A 85 11.90 -0.79 6.97
C TYR A 85 12.48 -1.97 7.77
N SER A 86 11.70 -2.57 8.66
CA SER A 86 12.14 -3.75 9.41
C SER A 86 12.21 -5.01 8.54
N GLU A 87 11.43 -5.05 7.47
CA GLU A 87 11.37 -6.13 6.48
C GLU A 87 11.17 -5.54 5.07
N ARG A 88 11.34 -6.33 4.04
CA ARG A 88 10.96 -5.95 2.67
C ARG A 88 9.49 -6.25 2.44
N TYR A 89 8.65 -5.27 2.62
CA TYR A 89 7.20 -5.46 2.65
C TYR A 89 6.51 -5.38 1.30
N VAL A 90 5.42 -6.17 1.18
CA VAL A 90 4.35 -5.99 0.19
C VAL A 90 3.12 -5.47 0.93
N LEU A 91 2.60 -4.35 0.52
CA LEU A 91 1.30 -3.84 0.95
C LEU A 91 0.22 -4.66 0.26
N VAL A 92 -0.59 -5.35 1.03
CA VAL A 92 -1.50 -6.37 0.49
C VAL A 92 -2.94 -5.97 0.66
N LEU A 93 -3.70 -6.08 -0.44
CA LEU A 93 -5.15 -6.15 -0.46
C LEU A 93 -5.48 -7.44 -1.21
N SER A 94 -5.47 -8.56 -0.48
CA SER A 94 -5.55 -9.90 -1.04
C SER A 94 -7.00 -10.39 -1.19
N HIS A 95 -7.16 -11.68 -1.51
CA HIS A 95 -8.46 -12.34 -1.54
C HIS A 95 -9.11 -12.40 -0.15
N ASP A 96 -8.31 -12.55 0.91
CA ASP A 96 -8.81 -12.67 2.28
C ASP A 96 -9.61 -11.46 2.74
N GLU A 97 -9.34 -10.28 2.20
CA GLU A 97 -10.07 -9.07 2.54
C GLU A 97 -11.42 -8.95 1.83
N VAL A 98 -11.69 -9.79 0.83
CA VAL A 98 -12.90 -9.68 -0.03
C VAL A 98 -13.71 -10.97 -0.12
N VAL A 99 -13.62 -11.83 0.90
CA VAL A 99 -14.36 -13.10 1.04
C VAL A 99 -15.00 -13.23 2.41
N HIS A 100 -15.85 -14.23 2.59
CA HIS A 100 -16.39 -14.65 3.89
C HIS A 100 -17.09 -13.55 4.69
N LEU A 101 -18.01 -12.84 4.05
CA LEU A 101 -18.83 -11.76 4.64
C LEU A 101 -18.02 -10.51 5.06
N LYS A 102 -16.86 -10.32 4.45
CA LYS A 102 -16.03 -9.13 4.66
C LYS A 102 -16.33 -7.98 3.69
N CYS A 103 -17.26 -8.16 2.76
CA CYS A 103 -17.61 -7.28 1.65
C CYS A 103 -16.50 -7.13 0.59
N SER A 104 -16.87 -6.69 -0.61
CA SER A 104 -15.88 -6.29 -1.62
C SER A 104 -15.09 -5.06 -1.18
N MET A 105 -13.99 -4.75 -1.86
CA MET A 105 -13.17 -3.58 -1.50
C MET A 105 -13.95 -2.26 -1.66
N LEU A 106 -14.80 -2.16 -2.69
CA LEU A 106 -15.65 -0.99 -2.91
C LEU A 106 -16.71 -0.87 -1.80
N GLU A 107 -17.34 -1.99 -1.42
CA GLU A 107 -18.39 -1.99 -0.40
C GLU A 107 -17.88 -1.70 1.03
N LYS A 108 -16.59 -1.84 1.26
CA LYS A 108 -15.95 -1.41 2.53
C LYS A 108 -15.93 0.12 2.69
N MET A 109 -15.98 0.86 1.58
CA MET A 109 -15.90 2.33 1.62
C MET A 109 -17.20 2.92 2.13
N PRO A 110 -17.14 3.98 2.98
CA PRO A 110 -18.33 4.63 3.53
C PRO A 110 -19.02 5.50 2.46
N GLY A 111 -20.29 5.81 2.72
CA GLY A 111 -21.11 6.69 1.91
C GLY A 111 -21.91 5.98 0.82
N GLU A 112 -22.53 6.76 -0.06
CA GLU A 112 -23.25 6.28 -1.24
C GLU A 112 -22.27 5.85 -2.35
N LEU A 113 -22.75 5.14 -3.34
CA LEU A 113 -21.90 4.55 -4.38
C LEU A 113 -20.90 5.54 -5.03
N PRO A 114 -21.28 6.78 -5.39
CA PRO A 114 -20.31 7.76 -5.91
C PRO A 114 -19.19 8.11 -4.90
N ASP A 115 -19.51 8.17 -3.61
CA ASP A 115 -18.53 8.47 -2.57
C ASP A 115 -17.62 7.28 -2.28
N LYS A 116 -18.15 6.06 -2.37
CA LYS A 116 -17.35 4.82 -2.29
C LYS A 116 -16.25 4.80 -3.36
N PHE A 117 -16.57 5.14 -4.61
CA PHE A 117 -15.58 5.24 -5.70
C PHE A 117 -14.51 6.30 -5.42
N LYS A 118 -14.89 7.48 -4.92
CA LYS A 118 -13.93 8.54 -4.56
C LYS A 118 -13.02 8.10 -3.43
N ASN A 119 -13.58 7.48 -2.37
CA ASN A 119 -12.80 6.94 -1.26
C ASN A 119 -11.83 5.84 -1.74
N LEU A 120 -12.28 4.95 -2.61
CA LEU A 120 -11.45 3.87 -3.13
C LEU A 120 -10.31 4.40 -4.01
N LYS A 121 -10.58 5.40 -4.86
CA LYS A 121 -9.52 6.10 -5.64
C LYS A 121 -8.47 6.72 -4.71
N ALA A 122 -8.91 7.41 -3.63
CA ALA A 122 -7.99 7.98 -2.63
C ALA A 122 -7.20 6.89 -1.88
N ALA A 123 -7.84 5.78 -1.52
CA ALA A 123 -7.18 4.63 -0.89
C ALA A 123 -6.08 4.03 -1.78
N TYR A 124 -6.38 3.76 -3.04
CA TYR A 124 -5.41 3.19 -3.98
C TYR A 124 -4.25 4.13 -4.29
N SER A 125 -4.50 5.45 -4.37
CA SER A 125 -3.41 6.42 -4.54
C SER A 125 -2.47 6.44 -3.33
N PHE A 126 -3.02 6.39 -2.11
CA PHE A 126 -2.21 6.32 -0.90
C PHE A 126 -1.36 5.04 -0.86
N MET A 127 -1.97 3.88 -1.08
CA MET A 127 -1.27 2.61 -1.18
C MET A 127 -0.15 2.67 -2.23
N ASN A 128 -0.43 3.26 -3.40
CA ASN A 128 0.52 3.35 -4.51
C ASN A 128 1.75 4.20 -4.15
N CYS A 129 1.55 5.28 -3.39
CA CYS A 129 2.62 6.19 -2.99
C CYS A 129 3.33 5.81 -1.68
N HIS A 130 2.71 4.97 -0.81
CA HIS A 130 3.33 4.50 0.43
C HIS A 130 4.51 3.56 0.13
N PRO A 131 5.61 3.53 0.96
CA PRO A 131 6.69 2.57 0.81
C PRO A 131 6.23 1.11 0.87
N GLY A 132 6.89 0.25 0.11
CA GLY A 132 6.60 -1.19 -0.02
C GLY A 132 6.04 -1.56 -1.40
N LYS A 133 6.17 -2.84 -1.79
CA LYS A 133 5.57 -3.35 -3.02
C LYS A 133 4.05 -3.42 -2.87
N LYS A 134 3.32 -3.58 -3.97
CA LYS A 134 1.86 -3.52 -3.99
C LYS A 134 1.26 -4.84 -4.46
N LEU A 135 0.21 -5.28 -3.77
CA LEU A 135 -0.63 -6.38 -4.22
C LEU A 135 -2.09 -5.93 -4.19
N LEU A 136 -2.72 -5.94 -5.34
CA LEU A 136 -4.14 -5.70 -5.53
C LEU A 136 -4.74 -6.97 -6.12
N PHE A 137 -5.70 -7.58 -5.43
CA PHE A 137 -6.32 -8.81 -5.91
C PHE A 137 -7.31 -8.54 -7.04
N MET A 138 -7.48 -9.51 -7.93
CA MET A 138 -8.32 -9.41 -9.13
C MET A 138 -9.74 -8.94 -8.82
N GLY A 139 -10.30 -8.07 -9.68
CA GLY A 139 -11.63 -7.50 -9.54
C GLY A 139 -11.68 -6.22 -8.70
N GLN A 140 -10.67 -5.97 -7.89
CA GLN A 140 -10.61 -4.74 -7.09
C GLN A 140 -10.30 -3.52 -7.96
N GLU A 141 -9.56 -3.71 -9.06
CA GLU A 141 -9.16 -2.65 -9.99
C GLU A 141 -10.33 -1.99 -10.73
N PHE A 142 -11.45 -2.67 -10.85
CA PHE A 142 -12.68 -2.10 -11.41
C PHE A 142 -13.84 -1.99 -10.39
N GLY A 143 -13.57 -2.30 -9.11
CA GLY A 143 -14.55 -2.13 -8.04
C GLY A 143 -15.67 -3.14 -8.07
N GLN A 144 -15.35 -4.44 -8.22
CA GLN A 144 -16.36 -5.50 -8.13
C GLN A 144 -17.23 -5.30 -6.89
N LEU A 145 -18.55 -5.42 -7.06
CA LEU A 145 -19.52 -5.19 -5.97
C LEU A 145 -19.66 -6.40 -5.05
N ARG A 146 -19.66 -7.60 -5.63
CA ARG A 146 -19.74 -8.85 -4.87
C ARG A 146 -18.38 -9.24 -4.31
N GLU A 147 -18.40 -9.99 -3.22
CA GLU A 147 -17.22 -10.71 -2.75
C GLU A 147 -16.70 -11.65 -3.83
N TRP A 148 -15.38 -11.86 -3.82
CA TRP A 148 -14.77 -12.84 -4.70
C TRP A 148 -15.17 -14.27 -4.32
N SER A 149 -15.26 -15.15 -5.30
CA SER A 149 -15.53 -16.56 -5.13
C SER A 149 -14.85 -17.34 -6.24
N GLU A 150 -14.24 -18.48 -5.90
CA GLU A 150 -13.67 -19.43 -6.84
C GLU A 150 -14.71 -20.16 -7.70
N GLU A 151 -15.98 -20.14 -7.29
CA GLU A 151 -17.08 -20.83 -7.98
C GLU A 151 -17.62 -20.06 -9.19
N ARG A 152 -17.17 -18.82 -9.41
CA ARG A 152 -17.70 -17.95 -10.47
C ARG A 152 -16.62 -16.99 -11.01
N GLU A 153 -16.83 -16.56 -12.24
CA GLU A 153 -16.01 -15.50 -12.84
C GLU A 153 -16.25 -14.13 -12.19
N LEU A 154 -15.32 -13.20 -12.44
CA LEU A 154 -15.45 -11.81 -12.06
C LEU A 154 -16.63 -11.15 -12.79
N ASP A 155 -17.19 -10.10 -12.20
CA ASP A 155 -18.34 -9.36 -12.73
C ASP A 155 -17.94 -8.41 -13.87
N TRP A 156 -17.34 -8.95 -14.95
CA TRP A 156 -16.83 -8.17 -16.08
C TRP A 156 -17.87 -7.25 -16.73
N PHE A 157 -19.17 -7.58 -16.59
CA PHE A 157 -20.27 -6.75 -17.10
C PHE A 157 -20.30 -5.36 -16.44
N LEU A 158 -19.75 -5.19 -15.23
CA LEU A 158 -19.65 -3.87 -14.57
C LEU A 158 -18.81 -2.87 -15.36
N LEU A 159 -17.90 -3.33 -16.21
CA LEU A 159 -17.13 -2.44 -17.09
C LEU A 159 -17.95 -1.75 -18.18
N ASN A 160 -19.23 -2.14 -18.36
CA ASN A 160 -20.18 -1.39 -19.17
C ASN A 160 -20.74 -0.15 -18.46
N GLU A 161 -20.52 -0.04 -17.14
CA GLU A 161 -20.93 1.10 -16.32
C GLU A 161 -19.75 2.07 -16.14
N GLU A 162 -20.00 3.35 -16.38
CA GLU A 162 -18.94 4.38 -16.40
C GLU A 162 -18.11 4.46 -15.11
N PRO A 163 -18.69 4.40 -13.86
CA PRO A 163 -17.89 4.49 -12.65
C PRO A 163 -16.86 3.37 -12.49
N HIS A 164 -17.19 2.16 -12.90
CA HIS A 164 -16.31 0.99 -12.85
C HIS A 164 -15.18 1.10 -13.87
N LYS A 165 -15.51 1.51 -15.07
CA LYS A 165 -14.55 1.77 -16.15
C LYS A 165 -13.59 2.91 -15.79
N GLU A 166 -14.09 4.00 -15.22
CA GLU A 166 -13.26 5.10 -14.72
C GLU A 166 -12.30 4.63 -13.62
N LEU A 167 -12.76 3.78 -12.71
CA LEU A 167 -11.88 3.24 -11.66
C LEU A 167 -10.77 2.37 -12.28
N GLN A 168 -11.09 1.52 -13.25
CA GLN A 168 -10.09 0.71 -13.94
C GLN A 168 -9.06 1.58 -14.65
N ASN A 169 -9.50 2.61 -15.37
CA ASN A 169 -8.59 3.56 -16.00
C ASN A 169 -7.72 4.28 -14.97
N TYR A 170 -8.29 4.68 -13.84
CA TYR A 170 -7.55 5.30 -12.75
C TYR A 170 -6.45 4.38 -12.19
N VAL A 171 -6.76 3.11 -11.96
CA VAL A 171 -5.76 2.12 -11.51
C VAL A 171 -4.67 1.92 -12.56
N HIS A 172 -5.04 1.85 -13.85
CA HIS A 172 -4.07 1.80 -14.95
C HIS A 172 -3.12 3.00 -14.92
N ASP A 173 -3.65 4.20 -14.70
CA ASP A 173 -2.84 5.42 -14.65
C ASP A 173 -1.93 5.44 -13.42
N LEU A 174 -2.41 5.01 -12.25
CA LEU A 174 -1.58 4.83 -11.05
C LEU A 174 -0.41 3.87 -11.30
N LEU A 175 -0.65 2.74 -11.94
CA LEU A 175 0.39 1.77 -12.27
C LEU A 175 1.39 2.31 -13.31
N THR A 176 0.91 3.12 -14.25
CA THR A 176 1.75 3.80 -15.24
C THR A 176 2.67 4.82 -14.57
N ILE A 177 2.12 5.63 -13.66
CA ILE A 177 2.90 6.59 -12.84
C ILE A 177 3.91 5.82 -11.97
N TYR A 178 3.50 4.74 -11.31
CA TYR A 178 4.38 3.91 -10.48
C TYR A 178 5.59 3.40 -11.28
N LYS A 179 5.37 2.85 -12.47
CA LYS A 179 6.46 2.36 -13.33
C LYS A 179 7.36 3.49 -13.84
N LYS A 180 6.79 4.65 -14.13
CA LYS A 180 7.50 5.81 -14.69
C LYS A 180 8.46 6.47 -13.70
N TYR A 181 8.11 6.51 -12.42
CA TYR A 181 8.84 7.26 -11.40
C TYR A 181 9.55 6.36 -10.40
N PRO A 182 10.89 6.17 -10.50
CA PRO A 182 11.66 5.36 -9.56
C PRO A 182 11.50 5.78 -8.08
N ALA A 183 11.17 7.04 -7.81
CA ALA A 183 10.87 7.52 -6.47
C ALA A 183 9.78 6.68 -5.77
N LEU A 184 8.85 6.07 -6.51
CA LEU A 184 7.74 5.30 -5.94
C LEU A 184 8.09 3.85 -5.59
N TYR A 185 9.21 3.30 -6.09
CA TYR A 185 9.54 1.89 -5.88
C TYR A 185 11.00 1.57 -5.55
N ALA A 186 11.94 2.42 -5.98
CA ALA A 186 13.36 2.11 -5.82
C ALA A 186 13.86 2.30 -4.37
N GLY A 187 13.22 3.19 -3.60
CA GLY A 187 13.54 3.46 -2.21
C GLY A 187 12.61 2.78 -1.19
N ASP A 188 11.87 1.73 -1.60
CA ASP A 188 10.87 1.10 -0.71
C ASP A 188 11.46 0.47 0.57
N ASN A 189 12.72 0.06 0.52
CA ASN A 189 13.41 -0.57 1.65
C ASN A 189 14.46 0.34 2.30
N ASN A 190 14.44 1.64 1.98
CA ASN A 190 15.39 2.61 2.50
C ASN A 190 14.65 3.79 3.14
N PRO A 191 14.88 4.09 4.45
CA PRO A 191 14.29 5.24 5.12
C PRO A 191 14.53 6.58 4.39
N GLU A 192 15.66 6.73 3.70
CA GLU A 192 15.97 7.92 2.92
C GLU A 192 15.02 8.14 1.72
N GLY A 193 14.31 7.09 1.29
CA GLY A 193 13.33 7.14 0.19
C GLY A 193 12.00 7.81 0.54
N PHE A 194 11.79 8.17 1.81
CA PHE A 194 10.52 8.73 2.30
C PHE A 194 10.75 9.86 3.30
N GLU A 195 9.90 10.87 3.24
CA GLU A 195 9.90 11.96 4.22
C GLU A 195 8.48 12.49 4.42
N TRP A 196 8.00 12.49 5.66
CA TRP A 196 6.78 13.21 6.01
C TRP A 196 6.99 14.73 5.84
N ILE A 197 6.06 15.37 5.14
CA ILE A 197 5.94 16.83 5.16
C ILE A 197 5.06 17.24 6.33
N ASN A 198 3.91 16.58 6.47
CA ASN A 198 3.07 16.73 7.64
C ASN A 198 2.39 15.39 7.98
N ALA A 199 2.84 14.78 9.07
CA ALA A 199 2.27 13.54 9.60
C ALA A 199 1.13 13.78 10.60
N ASN A 200 0.90 15.04 11.02
CA ASN A 200 0.08 15.36 12.19
C ASN A 200 -1.18 16.18 11.85
N ASP A 201 -1.60 16.22 10.60
CA ASP A 201 -2.79 16.96 10.15
C ASP A 201 -4.09 16.14 10.37
N GLY A 202 -4.23 15.60 11.57
CA GLY A 202 -5.36 14.73 11.94
C GLY A 202 -6.70 15.43 11.88
N ASP A 203 -6.78 16.67 12.34
CA ASP A 203 -8.03 17.46 12.35
C ASP A 203 -8.65 17.61 10.95
N ARG A 204 -7.81 17.69 9.93
CA ARG A 204 -8.23 17.80 8.53
C ARG A 204 -8.20 16.47 7.79
N SER A 205 -7.66 15.40 8.42
CA SER A 205 -7.44 14.09 7.79
C SER A 205 -6.66 14.18 6.48
N ILE A 206 -5.63 15.04 6.46
CA ILE A 206 -4.73 15.24 5.33
C ILE A 206 -3.38 14.60 5.63
N PHE A 207 -2.83 13.91 4.64
CA PHE A 207 -1.49 13.35 4.70
C PHE A 207 -0.64 13.95 3.59
N SER A 208 0.57 14.36 3.92
CA SER A 208 1.52 14.86 2.94
C SER A 208 2.93 14.33 3.20
N PHE A 209 3.55 13.79 2.17
CA PHE A 209 4.91 13.25 2.22
C PHE A 209 5.60 13.32 0.86
N VAL A 210 6.90 13.15 0.87
CA VAL A 210 7.73 13.06 -0.33
C VAL A 210 8.29 11.65 -0.48
N ARG A 211 8.18 11.10 -1.67
CA ARG A 211 8.95 9.95 -2.13
C ARG A 211 10.19 10.45 -2.86
N LYS A 212 11.35 10.03 -2.39
CA LYS A 212 12.64 10.48 -2.93
C LYS A 212 13.19 9.47 -3.92
N SER A 213 13.62 9.99 -5.05
CA SER A 213 14.33 9.19 -6.06
C SER A 213 15.79 8.95 -5.63
N PRO A 214 16.36 7.77 -5.89
CA PRO A 214 17.79 7.52 -5.66
C PRO A 214 18.72 8.53 -6.34
N THR A 215 18.28 9.07 -7.46
CA THR A 215 19.05 10.08 -8.23
C THR A 215 18.84 11.50 -7.72
N LYS A 216 18.05 11.71 -6.67
CA LYS A 216 17.63 13.02 -6.14
C LYS A 216 16.92 13.92 -7.16
N ARG A 217 16.50 13.36 -8.30
CA ARG A 217 15.70 14.02 -9.34
C ARG A 217 14.34 13.34 -9.41
N ASN A 218 13.32 14.09 -9.84
CA ASN A 218 11.95 13.54 -9.98
C ASN A 218 11.40 12.95 -8.66
N ASN A 219 11.61 13.65 -7.55
CA ASN A 219 10.91 13.34 -6.31
C ASN A 219 9.41 13.55 -6.50
N ILE A 220 8.60 12.77 -5.80
CA ILE A 220 7.14 12.85 -5.85
C ILE A 220 6.64 13.42 -4.52
N LEU A 221 6.00 14.57 -4.58
CA LEU A 221 5.17 15.07 -3.49
C LEU A 221 3.79 14.42 -3.60
N TYR A 222 3.38 13.76 -2.53
CA TYR A 222 2.04 13.20 -2.40
C TYR A 222 1.26 13.97 -1.34
N ILE A 223 0.04 14.38 -1.68
CA ILE A 223 -0.91 15.01 -0.77
C ILE A 223 -2.26 14.36 -1.00
N VAL A 224 -2.93 13.96 0.08
CA VAL A 224 -4.28 13.39 0.02
C VAL A 224 -5.16 13.98 1.11
N ASN A 225 -6.39 14.29 0.74
CA ASN A 225 -7.47 14.68 1.64
C ASN A 225 -8.48 13.53 1.73
N PHE A 226 -8.59 12.92 2.92
CA PHE A 226 -9.53 11.83 3.18
C PHE A 226 -10.89 12.32 3.72
N THR A 227 -11.26 13.57 3.44
CA THR A 227 -12.57 14.12 3.79
C THR A 227 -13.29 14.66 2.55
N PRO A 228 -14.63 14.77 2.58
CA PRO A 228 -15.38 15.39 1.47
C PRO A 228 -15.31 16.94 1.47
N VAL A 229 -14.53 17.52 2.38
CA VAL A 229 -14.40 18.97 2.51
C VAL A 229 -13.32 19.49 1.58
N ASP A 230 -13.68 20.37 0.66
CA ASP A 230 -12.71 21.05 -0.21
C ASP A 230 -11.75 21.93 0.58
N ARG A 231 -10.48 21.93 0.18
CA ARG A 231 -9.40 22.69 0.82
C ARG A 231 -8.63 23.52 -0.20
N PRO A 232 -9.26 24.53 -0.83
CA PRO A 232 -8.64 25.29 -1.93
C PRO A 232 -7.36 26.01 -1.52
N ASP A 233 -7.27 26.45 -0.25
CA ASP A 233 -6.14 27.22 0.27
C ASP A 233 -5.20 26.36 1.15
N TYR A 234 -5.10 25.05 0.86
CA TYR A 234 -4.22 24.19 1.63
C TYR A 234 -2.75 24.55 1.40
N SER A 235 -2.08 25.02 2.46
CA SER A 235 -0.66 25.34 2.44
C SER A 235 0.16 24.21 3.05
N CYS A 236 1.17 23.75 2.31
CA CYS A 236 2.12 22.74 2.72
C CYS A 236 3.52 23.35 2.73
N LEU A 237 4.20 23.32 3.88
CA LEU A 237 5.57 23.82 3.99
C LEU A 237 6.56 22.77 3.47
N LEU A 238 7.10 23.00 2.30
CA LEU A 238 8.25 22.26 1.80
C LEU A 238 9.53 22.98 2.27
N TYR A 239 10.29 22.36 3.16
CA TYR A 239 11.64 22.80 3.45
C TYR A 239 12.54 22.43 2.27
N THR A 240 12.73 23.37 1.36
CA THR A 240 13.86 23.29 0.44
C THR A 240 15.13 23.68 1.23
N SER A 241 16.19 22.88 1.13
CA SER A 241 17.50 23.29 1.65
C SER A 241 17.79 24.72 1.18
N PRO A 242 18.27 25.61 2.06
CA PRO A 242 18.70 26.92 1.60
C PRO A 242 19.70 26.75 0.46
N SER A 243 19.48 27.50 -0.59
CA SER A 243 20.45 27.54 -1.71
C SER A 243 21.82 27.91 -1.14
N PRO A 244 22.92 27.24 -1.53
CA PRO A 244 24.26 27.64 -1.08
C PRO A 244 24.75 28.96 -1.70
N ARG A 245 23.85 29.94 -1.85
CA ARG A 245 24.13 31.26 -2.44
C ARG A 245 23.49 32.38 -1.60
N ASP A 246 23.69 32.35 -0.29
CA ASP A 246 23.55 33.53 0.53
C ASP A 246 24.73 33.60 1.53
#